data_7b0404a58427e2a95ac6ffe8b91bcbf1
#
_entry.id   7b0404a58427e2a95ac6ffe8b91bcbf1
#
_cell.length_a   1.000
_cell.length_b   1.000
_cell.length_c   1.000
_cell.angle_alpha   90.00
_cell.angle_beta   90.00
_cell.angle_gamma   90.00
#
_symmetry.space_group_name_H-M   'P 1'
#
loop_
_entity.id
_entity.type
_entity.pdbx_description
1 polymer ?
#
loop_
_entity_poly.entity_id
_entity_poly.type
_entity_poly.pdbx_seq_one_letter_code
_entity_poly.pdbx_strand_id
1 'polypeptide(L)'
;LYYSRSGVTVRNPVFTDYYRLALYPADSAGLKMFKDFYISGELRREGHFQTIDTLDDCRTVFDGDVVSYFKNGHMSEKSYYSGGLLEGEYRQYDENGTLKTRALYAGGELSGTYKTYNEDGSCRMVEYRAGLPVHDYYLLADGSGNTLKFRIADDMPVWESPAIAERSADYRDGVPWEVYFKNGLTIALTDAIVRDYGKW
;
A
#
# COMPACT_ATOMS: atom_id res chain seq x y z
N LEU A 1 -22.66 -11.90 -10.87
CA LEU A 1 -21.46 -12.55 -11.40
C LEU A 1 -20.73 -13.28 -10.28
N TYR A 2 -20.21 -14.46 -10.54
CA TYR A 2 -19.45 -15.26 -9.59
C TYR A 2 -18.01 -15.39 -10.08
N TYR A 3 -17.06 -15.18 -9.20
CA TYR A 3 -15.64 -15.13 -9.52
C TYR A 3 -14.81 -16.10 -8.68
N SER A 4 -13.78 -16.68 -9.29
CA SER A 4 -12.70 -17.38 -8.60
C SER A 4 -11.79 -16.41 -7.87
N ARG A 5 -10.87 -16.94 -7.08
CA ARG A 5 -9.85 -16.15 -6.37
C ARG A 5 -8.98 -15.29 -7.32
N SER A 6 -8.76 -15.77 -8.55
CA SER A 6 -8.01 -15.05 -9.59
C SER A 6 -8.84 -14.00 -10.34
N GLY A 7 -10.13 -13.79 -9.99
CA GLY A 7 -11.00 -12.82 -10.65
C GLY A 7 -11.66 -13.32 -11.94
N VAL A 8 -11.44 -14.57 -12.36
CA VAL A 8 -12.08 -15.15 -13.53
C VAL A 8 -13.49 -15.61 -13.17
N THR A 9 -14.46 -15.33 -14.05
CA THR A 9 -15.85 -15.75 -13.88
C THR A 9 -15.98 -17.26 -13.88
N VAL A 10 -16.74 -17.80 -12.95
CA VAL A 10 -16.96 -19.24 -12.80
C VAL A 10 -18.46 -19.56 -12.82
N ARG A 11 -18.80 -20.69 -13.44
CA ARG A 11 -20.18 -21.20 -13.48
C ARG A 11 -20.48 -22.20 -12.37
N ASN A 12 -19.43 -22.80 -11.81
CA ASN A 12 -19.58 -23.80 -10.75
C ASN A 12 -19.34 -23.14 -9.40
N PRO A 13 -20.32 -23.16 -8.46
CA PRO A 13 -20.21 -22.55 -7.14
C PRO A 13 -19.03 -23.06 -6.30
N VAL A 14 -18.58 -24.31 -6.53
CA VAL A 14 -17.46 -24.91 -5.80
C VAL A 14 -16.14 -24.14 -6.01
N PHE A 15 -15.99 -23.46 -7.14
CA PHE A 15 -14.79 -22.68 -7.48
C PHE A 15 -14.98 -21.16 -7.26
N THR A 16 -16.05 -20.76 -6.57
CA THR A 16 -16.39 -19.36 -6.34
C THR A 16 -15.78 -18.89 -5.04
N ASP A 17 -14.99 -17.82 -5.08
CA ASP A 17 -14.45 -17.11 -3.89
C ASP A 17 -15.29 -15.90 -3.50
N TYR A 18 -15.89 -15.23 -4.49
CA TYR A 18 -16.76 -14.07 -4.25
C TYR A 18 -17.77 -13.91 -5.38
N TYR A 19 -18.83 -13.15 -5.11
CA TYR A 19 -19.80 -12.78 -6.12
C TYR A 19 -20.01 -11.26 -6.14
N ARG A 20 -20.35 -10.74 -7.34
CA ARG A 20 -20.59 -9.31 -7.58
C ARG A 20 -22.05 -9.05 -7.87
N LEU A 21 -22.61 -8.03 -7.22
CA LEU A 21 -23.81 -7.32 -7.61
C LEU A 21 -23.42 -6.02 -8.30
N ALA A 22 -23.87 -5.82 -9.52
CA ALA A 22 -23.67 -4.58 -10.26
C ALA A 22 -25.01 -3.83 -10.33
N LEU A 23 -24.97 -2.57 -9.97
CA LEU A 23 -26.12 -1.68 -9.95
C LEU A 23 -25.95 -0.64 -11.07
N TYR A 24 -26.89 -0.65 -11.99
CA TYR A 24 -26.97 0.31 -13.08
C TYR A 24 -28.08 1.33 -12.77
N PRO A 25 -27.80 2.62 -12.85
CA PRO A 25 -28.84 3.63 -12.65
C PRO A 25 -29.91 3.56 -13.72
N ALA A 26 -31.11 4.04 -13.40
CA ALA A 26 -32.21 4.06 -14.35
C ALA A 26 -32.00 5.05 -15.51
N ASP A 27 -31.20 6.08 -15.28
CA ASP A 27 -30.78 7.04 -16.29
C ASP A 27 -29.30 6.83 -16.68
N SER A 28 -28.92 7.28 -17.86
CA SER A 28 -27.55 7.14 -18.39
C SER A 28 -26.52 8.03 -17.69
N ALA A 29 -26.96 9.01 -16.86
CA ALA A 29 -26.10 9.97 -16.19
C ALA A 29 -25.73 9.56 -14.77
N GLY A 30 -26.40 8.54 -14.21
CA GLY A 30 -26.13 8.08 -12.85
C GLY A 30 -24.86 7.25 -12.74
N LEU A 31 -24.27 7.24 -11.55
CA LEU A 31 -23.08 6.46 -11.24
C LEU A 31 -23.41 4.96 -11.16
N LYS A 32 -22.67 4.15 -11.89
CA LYS A 32 -22.73 2.69 -11.80
C LYS A 32 -21.97 2.24 -10.56
N MET A 33 -22.57 1.39 -9.76
CA MET A 33 -22.01 0.89 -8.50
C MET A 33 -21.89 -0.63 -8.52
N PHE A 34 -20.94 -1.15 -7.77
CA PHE A 34 -20.84 -2.59 -7.53
C PHE A 34 -20.62 -2.88 -6.05
N LYS A 35 -21.04 -4.08 -5.66
CA LYS A 35 -20.71 -4.70 -4.38
C LYS A 35 -20.28 -6.13 -4.60
N ASP A 36 -19.11 -6.48 -4.10
CA ASP A 36 -18.60 -7.83 -4.04
C ASP A 36 -18.81 -8.39 -2.63
N PHE A 37 -19.22 -9.63 -2.57
CA PHE A 37 -19.41 -10.34 -1.31
C PHE A 37 -18.58 -11.61 -1.30
N TYR A 38 -17.98 -11.92 -0.18
CA TYR A 38 -17.47 -13.26 0.07
C TYR A 38 -18.59 -14.29 -0.07
N ILE A 39 -18.26 -15.54 -0.38
CA ILE A 39 -19.28 -16.59 -0.49
C ILE A 39 -20.04 -16.80 0.81
N SER A 40 -19.41 -16.50 1.95
CA SER A 40 -20.03 -16.51 3.28
C SER A 40 -21.02 -15.36 3.53
N GLY A 41 -21.07 -14.36 2.63
CA GLY A 41 -22.06 -13.28 2.65
C GLY A 41 -21.57 -11.92 3.12
N GLU A 42 -20.37 -11.82 3.70
CA GLU A 42 -19.81 -10.56 4.16
C GLU A 42 -19.40 -9.69 2.96
N LEU A 43 -19.53 -8.37 3.11
CA LEU A 43 -19.06 -7.41 2.11
C LEU A 43 -17.55 -7.52 1.96
N ARG A 44 -17.08 -7.71 0.72
CA ARG A 44 -15.68 -7.82 0.36
C ARG A 44 -15.12 -6.55 -0.27
N ARG A 45 -15.90 -5.92 -1.16
CA ARG A 45 -15.48 -4.70 -1.87
C ARG A 45 -16.72 -3.97 -2.39
N GLU A 46 -16.68 -2.65 -2.40
CA GLU A 46 -17.69 -1.83 -3.04
C GLU A 46 -17.07 -0.60 -3.70
N GLY A 47 -17.76 -0.01 -4.66
CA GLY A 47 -17.29 1.19 -5.34
C GLY A 47 -18.06 1.49 -6.61
N HIS A 48 -17.44 2.31 -7.45
CA HIS A 48 -17.99 2.75 -8.73
C HIS A 48 -17.19 2.16 -9.91
N PHE A 49 -17.82 2.09 -11.07
CA PHE A 49 -17.18 1.56 -12.27
C PHE A 49 -17.71 2.23 -13.53
N GLN A 50 -16.88 2.29 -14.57
CA GLN A 50 -17.29 2.64 -15.93
C GLN A 50 -17.80 1.41 -16.67
N THR A 51 -17.01 0.32 -16.68
CA THR A 51 -17.34 -0.95 -17.32
C THR A 51 -16.94 -2.12 -16.46
N ILE A 52 -17.77 -3.17 -16.43
CA ILE A 52 -17.44 -4.47 -15.84
C ILE A 52 -17.15 -5.44 -16.99
N ASP A 53 -15.97 -6.08 -16.94
CA ASP A 53 -15.72 -7.24 -17.78
C ASP A 53 -16.41 -8.45 -17.13
N THR A 54 -17.28 -9.12 -17.88
CA THR A 54 -18.06 -10.26 -17.37
C THR A 54 -17.29 -11.57 -17.35
N LEU A 55 -16.07 -11.59 -17.85
CA LEU A 55 -15.22 -12.78 -17.90
C LEU A 55 -14.04 -12.68 -16.92
N ASP A 56 -13.52 -11.48 -16.73
CA ASP A 56 -12.31 -11.24 -15.94
C ASP A 56 -12.41 -9.92 -15.17
N ASP A 57 -12.47 -10.00 -13.83
CA ASP A 57 -12.54 -8.83 -12.95
C ASP A 57 -11.32 -7.90 -13.10
N CYS A 58 -10.15 -8.44 -13.47
CA CYS A 58 -8.95 -7.64 -13.71
C CYS A 58 -9.10 -6.62 -14.86
N ARG A 59 -10.11 -6.81 -15.71
CA ARG A 59 -10.45 -5.90 -16.83
C ARG A 59 -11.58 -4.93 -16.49
N THR A 60 -12.11 -5.00 -15.28
CA THR A 60 -13.11 -4.03 -14.80
C THR A 60 -12.47 -2.65 -14.70
N VAL A 61 -13.08 -1.67 -15.34
CA VAL A 61 -12.64 -0.26 -15.28
C VAL A 61 -13.37 0.41 -14.14
N PHE A 62 -12.69 0.55 -13.00
CA PHE A 62 -13.20 1.29 -11.85
C PHE A 62 -13.12 2.79 -12.09
N ASP A 63 -14.02 3.56 -11.44
CA ASP A 63 -14.07 5.03 -11.54
C ASP A 63 -14.69 5.62 -10.29
N GLY A 64 -13.91 6.37 -9.51
CA GLY A 64 -14.28 6.87 -8.19
C GLY A 64 -13.73 6.03 -7.04
N ASP A 65 -14.32 6.19 -5.87
CA ASP A 65 -13.91 5.47 -4.65
C ASP A 65 -14.16 3.97 -4.79
N VAL A 66 -13.17 3.18 -4.36
CA VAL A 66 -13.26 1.73 -4.18
C VAL A 66 -12.76 1.40 -2.78
N VAL A 67 -13.57 0.65 -2.02
CA VAL A 67 -13.25 0.22 -0.66
C VAL A 67 -13.33 -1.29 -0.58
N SER A 68 -12.30 -1.91 -0.03
CA SER A 68 -12.24 -3.35 0.23
C SER A 68 -12.27 -3.63 1.72
N TYR A 69 -12.78 -4.79 2.10
CA TYR A 69 -12.97 -5.21 3.48
C TYR A 69 -12.45 -6.62 3.71
N PHE A 70 -11.96 -6.86 4.91
CA PHE A 70 -11.74 -8.20 5.43
C PHE A 70 -13.06 -8.88 5.81
N LYS A 71 -13.05 -10.19 6.01
CA LYS A 71 -14.24 -10.93 6.45
C LYS A 71 -14.77 -10.49 7.81
N ASN A 72 -13.93 -9.95 8.67
CA ASN A 72 -14.33 -9.38 9.96
C ASN A 72 -15.02 -8.02 9.85
N GLY A 73 -15.18 -7.48 8.63
CA GLY A 73 -15.81 -6.20 8.34
C GLY A 73 -14.89 -4.98 8.45
N HIS A 74 -13.66 -5.15 8.91
CA HIS A 74 -12.69 -4.07 8.91
C HIS A 74 -12.26 -3.73 7.47
N MET A 75 -12.04 -2.43 7.22
CA MET A 75 -11.51 -1.96 5.94
C MET A 75 -10.11 -2.55 5.73
N SER A 76 -9.88 -3.16 4.56
CA SER A 76 -8.56 -3.66 4.15
C SER A 76 -7.85 -2.70 3.21
N GLU A 77 -8.62 -1.97 2.38
CA GLU A 77 -8.07 -1.06 1.39
C GLU A 77 -9.05 0.07 1.08
N LYS A 78 -8.52 1.27 0.86
CA LYS A 78 -9.26 2.39 0.25
C LYS A 78 -8.43 2.98 -0.87
N SER A 79 -9.03 3.10 -2.05
CA SER A 79 -8.43 3.63 -3.26
C SER A 79 -9.42 4.49 -4.03
N TYR A 80 -8.89 5.35 -4.89
CA TYR A 80 -9.67 6.13 -5.83
C TYR A 80 -9.16 5.85 -7.24
N TYR A 81 -10.07 5.70 -8.19
CA TYR A 81 -9.77 5.43 -9.59
C TYR A 81 -10.33 6.52 -10.49
N SER A 82 -9.60 6.85 -11.54
CA SER A 82 -10.06 7.68 -12.64
C SER A 82 -9.79 6.94 -13.95
N GLY A 83 -10.87 6.56 -14.66
CA GLY A 83 -10.77 5.82 -15.89
C GLY A 83 -10.02 4.48 -15.80
N GLY A 84 -10.13 3.79 -14.66
CA GLY A 84 -9.46 2.50 -14.40
C GLY A 84 -8.04 2.60 -13.85
N LEU A 85 -7.49 3.81 -13.73
CA LEU A 85 -6.16 4.04 -13.17
C LEU A 85 -6.26 4.57 -11.74
N LEU A 86 -5.38 4.09 -10.85
CA LEU A 86 -5.27 4.63 -9.49
C LEU A 86 -4.93 6.12 -9.55
N GLU A 87 -5.65 6.91 -8.77
CA GLU A 87 -5.48 8.35 -8.69
C GLU A 87 -5.62 8.83 -7.24
N GLY A 88 -4.77 9.76 -6.79
CA GLY A 88 -4.83 10.30 -5.44
C GLY A 88 -4.34 9.33 -4.38
N GLU A 89 -4.99 9.34 -3.23
CA GLU A 89 -4.54 8.61 -2.05
C GLU A 89 -4.99 7.14 -2.05
N TYR A 90 -4.04 6.26 -1.79
CA TYR A 90 -4.22 4.84 -1.52
C TYR A 90 -3.89 4.53 -0.06
N ARG A 91 -4.70 3.73 0.60
CA ARG A 91 -4.48 3.24 1.97
C ARG A 91 -4.75 1.75 2.06
N GLN A 92 -3.89 1.05 2.80
CA GLN A 92 -4.04 -0.36 3.12
C GLN A 92 -3.94 -0.57 4.64
N TYR A 93 -4.76 -1.47 5.16
CA TYR A 93 -4.87 -1.77 6.58
C TYR A 93 -4.69 -3.27 6.83
N ASP A 94 -4.36 -3.65 8.05
CA ASP A 94 -4.42 -5.04 8.51
C ASP A 94 -5.82 -5.40 9.05
N GLU A 95 -6.00 -6.67 9.42
CA GLU A 95 -7.27 -7.20 9.95
C GLU A 95 -7.71 -6.56 11.27
N ASN A 96 -6.82 -5.89 12.00
CA ASN A 96 -7.10 -5.14 13.23
C ASN A 96 -7.50 -3.68 12.94
N GLY A 97 -7.45 -3.26 11.67
CA GLY A 97 -7.74 -1.89 11.24
C GLY A 97 -6.55 -0.94 11.38
N THR A 98 -5.34 -1.45 11.62
CA THR A 98 -4.11 -0.66 11.69
C THR A 98 -3.63 -0.31 10.29
N LEU A 99 -3.32 0.97 10.04
CA LEU A 99 -2.78 1.42 8.76
C LEU A 99 -1.39 0.82 8.52
N LYS A 100 -1.23 0.10 7.41
CA LYS A 100 0.02 -0.53 6.98
C LYS A 100 0.71 0.22 5.86
N THR A 101 -0.08 0.76 4.93
CA THR A 101 0.48 1.46 3.76
C THR A 101 -0.35 2.70 3.47
N ARG A 102 0.33 3.79 3.13
CA ARG A 102 -0.25 5.00 2.55
C ARG A 102 0.59 5.41 1.36
N ALA A 103 -0.05 5.63 0.20
CA ALA A 103 0.63 6.01 -1.01
C ALA A 103 -0.15 7.09 -1.76
N LEU A 104 0.53 7.80 -2.66
CA LEU A 104 -0.09 8.70 -3.63
C LEU A 104 0.15 8.16 -5.03
N TYR A 105 -0.89 8.20 -5.85
CA TYR A 105 -0.87 7.79 -7.25
C TYR A 105 -1.31 8.92 -8.17
N ALA A 106 -0.74 8.96 -9.36
CA ALA A 106 -1.19 9.80 -10.46
C ALA A 106 -1.13 8.98 -11.76
N GLY A 107 -2.27 8.83 -12.44
CA GLY A 107 -2.35 8.07 -13.68
C GLY A 107 -1.95 6.59 -13.56
N GLY A 108 -2.17 5.97 -12.41
CA GLY A 108 -1.80 4.58 -12.13
C GLY A 108 -0.37 4.37 -11.62
N GLU A 109 0.44 5.41 -11.58
CA GLU A 109 1.83 5.34 -11.13
C GLU A 109 2.01 5.99 -9.76
N LEU A 110 2.94 5.47 -8.94
CA LEU A 110 3.31 6.11 -7.68
C LEU A 110 3.82 7.53 -7.93
N SER A 111 3.24 8.52 -7.25
CA SER A 111 3.56 9.94 -7.37
C SER A 111 3.43 10.65 -6.04
N GLY A 112 4.54 11.05 -5.44
CA GLY A 112 4.60 11.58 -4.08
C GLY A 112 5.03 10.54 -3.04
N THR A 113 4.61 10.72 -1.81
CA THR A 113 5.10 9.91 -0.68
C THR A 113 4.44 8.53 -0.63
N TYR A 114 5.24 7.49 -0.59
CA TYR A 114 4.86 6.12 -0.24
C TYR A 114 5.33 5.83 1.19
N LYS A 115 4.41 5.42 2.08
CA LYS A 115 4.71 5.11 3.49
C LYS A 115 4.28 3.68 3.82
N THR A 116 5.15 2.96 4.52
CA THR A 116 4.82 1.69 5.17
C THR A 116 5.00 1.84 6.68
N TYR A 117 4.06 1.31 7.46
CA TYR A 117 4.04 1.41 8.90
C TYR A 117 4.32 0.06 9.55
N ASN A 118 5.21 0.06 10.52
CA ASN A 118 5.53 -1.11 11.35
C ASN A 118 4.59 -1.20 12.55
N GLU A 119 4.60 -2.32 13.27
CA GLU A 119 3.76 -2.56 14.45
C GLU A 119 4.15 -1.66 15.64
N ASP A 120 5.40 -1.23 15.72
CA ASP A 120 5.92 -0.31 16.73
C ASP A 120 5.57 1.18 16.46
N GLY A 121 4.82 1.46 15.38
CA GLY A 121 4.46 2.82 14.95
C GLY A 121 5.55 3.53 14.15
N SER A 122 6.72 2.94 13.97
CA SER A 122 7.72 3.47 13.05
C SER A 122 7.24 3.38 11.60
N CYS A 123 7.73 4.25 10.72
CA CYS A 123 7.38 4.18 9.31
C CYS A 123 8.59 4.37 8.40
N ARG A 124 8.55 3.70 7.26
CA ARG A 124 9.44 3.93 6.13
C ARG A 124 8.74 4.81 5.11
N MET A 125 9.45 5.79 4.56
CA MET A 125 8.93 6.70 3.54
C MET A 125 9.86 6.75 2.34
N VAL A 126 9.27 6.72 1.15
CA VAL A 126 9.96 6.89 -0.12
C VAL A 126 9.19 7.89 -0.97
N GLU A 127 9.85 8.86 -1.57
CA GLU A 127 9.24 9.78 -2.52
C GLU A 127 9.32 9.20 -3.94
N TYR A 128 8.23 9.31 -4.68
CA TYR A 128 8.11 8.82 -6.05
C TYR A 128 7.67 9.92 -7.00
N ARG A 129 8.12 9.83 -8.27
CA ARG A 129 7.62 10.62 -9.38
C ARG A 129 7.53 9.73 -10.62
N ALA A 130 6.33 9.65 -11.21
CA ALA A 130 6.06 8.81 -12.37
C ALA A 130 6.57 7.36 -12.18
N GLY A 131 6.20 6.74 -11.05
CA GLY A 131 6.57 5.36 -10.71
C GLY A 131 8.00 5.15 -10.25
N LEU A 132 8.87 6.17 -10.35
CA LEU A 132 10.29 6.07 -9.96
C LEU A 132 10.56 6.79 -8.63
N PRO A 133 11.40 6.24 -7.74
CA PRO A 133 11.84 6.94 -6.54
C PRO A 133 12.60 8.22 -6.91
N VAL A 134 12.21 9.35 -6.30
CA VAL A 134 12.75 10.68 -6.64
C VAL A 134 14.08 10.96 -5.97
N HIS A 135 14.32 10.33 -4.82
CA HIS A 135 15.50 10.58 -4.01
C HIS A 135 16.19 9.27 -3.67
N ASP A 136 17.51 9.33 -3.71
CA ASP A 136 18.39 8.25 -3.24
C ASP A 136 18.41 8.18 -1.70
N TYR A 137 17.29 8.48 -1.05
CA TYR A 137 17.17 8.41 0.40
C TYR A 137 15.84 7.85 0.87
N TYR A 138 15.87 7.26 2.05
CA TYR A 138 14.74 6.74 2.79
C TYR A 138 14.62 7.47 4.13
N LEU A 139 13.40 7.59 4.62
CA LEU A 139 13.12 8.09 5.96
C LEU A 139 12.51 6.95 6.78
N LEU A 140 13.12 6.63 7.91
CA LEU A 140 12.49 5.87 8.99
C LEU A 140 12.05 6.87 10.04
N ALA A 141 10.78 6.79 10.44
CA ALA A 141 10.27 7.57 11.56
C ALA A 141 9.88 6.61 12.67
N ASP A 142 10.32 6.90 13.90
CA ASP A 142 9.77 6.25 15.08
C ASP A 142 8.41 6.86 15.46
N GLY A 143 7.65 6.18 16.31
CA GLY A 143 6.36 6.66 16.78
C GLY A 143 6.42 7.94 17.64
N SER A 144 7.62 8.43 17.96
CA SER A 144 7.90 9.63 18.77
C SER A 144 8.23 10.87 17.92
N GLY A 145 8.20 10.74 16.58
CA GLY A 145 8.48 11.81 15.65
C GLY A 145 9.96 11.99 15.30
N ASN A 146 10.85 11.09 15.75
CA ASN A 146 12.22 11.08 15.27
C ASN A 146 12.29 10.48 13.88
N THR A 147 13.11 11.04 13.02
CA THR A 147 13.34 10.56 11.67
C THR A 147 14.79 10.20 11.45
N LEU A 148 15.02 9.06 10.84
CA LEU A 148 16.31 8.62 10.34
C LEU A 148 16.27 8.71 8.82
N LYS A 149 17.10 9.57 8.25
CA LYS A 149 17.30 9.71 6.81
C LYS A 149 18.55 8.95 6.40
N PHE A 150 18.46 8.16 5.36
CA PHE A 150 19.63 7.57 4.73
C PHE A 150 19.54 7.62 3.22
N ARG A 151 20.66 7.90 2.57
CA ARG A 151 20.83 7.90 1.12
C ARG A 151 21.58 6.65 0.68
N ILE A 152 21.29 6.24 -0.55
CA ILE A 152 22.20 5.38 -1.29
C ILE A 152 23.16 6.30 -2.04
N ALA A 153 24.44 6.20 -1.74
CA ALA A 153 25.50 6.86 -2.48
C ALA A 153 26.50 5.78 -2.87
N ASP A 154 26.81 5.67 -4.15
CA ASP A 154 27.78 4.69 -4.69
C ASP A 154 27.48 3.24 -4.22
N ASP A 155 26.20 2.84 -4.27
CA ASP A 155 25.69 1.54 -3.78
C ASP A 155 25.82 1.32 -2.27
N MET A 156 26.11 2.36 -1.50
CA MET A 156 26.25 2.30 -0.05
C MET A 156 25.24 3.22 0.63
N PRO A 157 24.49 2.77 1.66
CA PRO A 157 23.61 3.63 2.44
C PRO A 157 24.42 4.62 3.29
N VAL A 158 24.08 5.91 3.14
CA VAL A 158 24.63 6.98 3.98
C VAL A 158 23.58 7.44 4.98
N TRP A 159 23.89 7.34 6.26
CA TRP A 159 23.00 7.67 7.37
C TRP A 159 23.12 9.13 7.77
N GLU A 160 22.04 9.87 7.63
CA GLU A 160 21.95 11.29 8.01
C GLU A 160 20.70 11.52 8.84
N SER A 161 20.87 12.04 10.04
CA SER A 161 19.76 12.60 10.82
C SER A 161 20.32 13.50 11.93
N PRO A 162 19.76 14.69 12.14
CA PRO A 162 20.12 15.55 13.26
C PRO A 162 19.71 14.97 14.63
N ALA A 163 18.83 13.97 14.64
CA ALA A 163 18.38 13.29 15.86
C ALA A 163 19.32 12.16 16.31
N ILE A 164 20.28 11.73 15.46
CA ILE A 164 21.25 10.69 15.83
C ILE A 164 22.28 11.29 16.80
N ALA A 165 22.44 10.63 17.94
CA ALA A 165 23.47 10.97 18.91
C ALA A 165 24.78 10.24 18.62
N GLU A 166 24.68 8.96 18.29
CA GLU A 166 25.82 8.08 18.09
C GLU A 166 25.46 6.97 17.09
N ARG A 167 26.46 6.46 16.40
CA ARG A 167 26.33 5.29 15.52
C ARG A 167 27.16 4.16 16.11
N SER A 168 26.70 2.93 15.97
CA SER A 168 27.48 1.76 16.34
C SER A 168 28.82 1.76 15.63
N ALA A 169 29.88 1.38 16.36
CA ALA A 169 31.19 1.11 15.76
C ALA A 169 31.19 -0.19 14.93
N ASP A 170 30.15 -1.00 15.06
CA ASP A 170 29.97 -2.25 14.33
C ASP A 170 29.30 -1.96 12.99
N TYR A 171 30.06 -2.19 11.92
CA TYR A 171 29.57 -2.02 10.55
C TYR A 171 29.48 -3.38 9.87
N ARG A 172 28.34 -3.64 9.21
CA ARG A 172 28.20 -4.75 8.28
C ARG A 172 27.99 -4.16 6.90
N ASP A 173 28.86 -4.55 5.96
CA ASP A 173 28.83 -4.06 4.57
C ASP A 173 28.77 -2.52 4.46
N GLY A 174 29.51 -1.82 5.35
CA GLY A 174 29.59 -0.36 5.36
C GLY A 174 28.41 0.36 6.03
N VAL A 175 27.46 -0.38 6.61
CA VAL A 175 26.27 0.18 7.30
C VAL A 175 26.42 0.02 8.80
N PRO A 176 26.18 1.06 9.63
CA PRO A 176 26.16 0.92 11.09
C PRO A 176 25.05 -0.04 11.49
N TRP A 177 25.39 -1.01 12.36
CA TRP A 177 24.46 -2.05 12.80
C TRP A 177 23.37 -1.52 13.74
N GLU A 178 23.69 -0.50 14.53
CA GLU A 178 22.78 0.15 15.43
C GLU A 178 22.90 1.67 15.32
N VAL A 179 21.81 2.37 15.51
CA VAL A 179 21.77 3.84 15.52
C VAL A 179 21.10 4.30 16.81
N TYR A 180 21.75 5.19 17.53
CA TYR A 180 21.29 5.74 18.80
C TYR A 180 20.78 7.16 18.58
N PHE A 181 19.53 7.39 18.96
CA PHE A 181 18.92 8.71 18.90
C PHE A 181 19.17 9.50 20.19
N LYS A 182 19.15 10.82 20.10
CA LYS A 182 19.36 11.72 21.24
C LYS A 182 18.29 11.59 22.34
N ASN A 183 17.12 11.04 22.01
CA ASN A 183 16.06 10.73 22.96
C ASN A 183 16.24 9.38 23.68
N GLY A 184 17.33 8.67 23.43
CA GLY A 184 17.62 7.37 24.02
C GLY A 184 17.05 6.18 23.27
N LEU A 185 16.34 6.38 22.18
CA LEU A 185 15.88 5.27 21.32
C LEU A 185 17.06 4.64 20.58
N THR A 186 17.09 3.33 20.52
CA THR A 186 18.05 2.56 19.72
C THR A 186 17.29 1.81 18.62
N ILE A 187 17.73 1.93 17.39
CA ILE A 187 17.22 1.13 16.26
C ILE A 187 18.33 0.21 15.79
N ALA A 188 18.08 -1.09 15.87
CA ALA A 188 18.93 -2.11 15.25
C ALA A 188 18.58 -2.21 13.76
N LEU A 189 19.60 -2.13 12.92
CA LEU A 189 19.46 -2.27 11.48
C LEU A 189 19.61 -3.74 11.11
N THR A 190 18.49 -4.41 10.89
CA THR A 190 18.46 -5.82 10.51
C THR A 190 18.94 -6.02 9.08
N ASP A 191 19.52 -7.20 8.78
CA ASP A 191 19.90 -7.61 7.41
C ASP A 191 18.74 -7.44 6.40
N ALA A 192 17.49 -7.52 6.85
CA ALA A 192 16.33 -7.32 5.99
C ALA A 192 16.21 -5.86 5.52
N ILE A 193 16.46 -4.89 6.42
CA ILE A 193 16.46 -3.45 6.07
C ILE A 193 17.60 -3.16 5.11
N VAL A 194 18.79 -3.72 5.35
CA VAL A 194 19.99 -3.49 4.51
C VAL A 194 19.87 -4.17 3.15
N ARG A 195 19.30 -5.38 3.08
CA ARG A 195 19.12 -6.13 1.81
C ARG A 195 18.03 -5.57 0.92
N ASP A 196 16.99 -4.97 1.47
CA ASP A 196 15.92 -4.34 0.68
C ASP A 196 16.41 -3.10 -0.08
N TYR A 197 17.58 -2.54 0.28
CA TYR A 197 18.20 -1.43 -0.42
C TYR A 197 18.81 -1.80 -1.78
N GLY A 198 19.33 -2.98 -1.92
CA GLY A 198 19.97 -3.43 -3.15
C GLY A 198 18.98 -3.85 -4.25
N LYS A 199 17.69 -3.68 -4.03
CA LYS A 199 16.62 -4.13 -4.94
C LYS A 199 15.71 -3.02 -5.45
N TRP A 200 15.97 -1.76 -5.11
CA TRP A 200 15.15 -0.61 -5.52
C TRP A 200 15.85 0.25 -6.54
#